data_2f1c25bea8a8461d45c1d80fd69693f9
#
_entry.id   2f1c25bea8a8461d45c1d80fd69693f9
#
_cell.length_a   1.000
_cell.length_b   1.000
_cell.length_c   1.000
_cell.angle_alpha   90.00
_cell.angle_beta   90.00
_cell.angle_gamma   90.00
#
_symmetry.space_group_name_H-M   'P 1'
#
loop_
_entity.id
_entity.type
_entity.pdbx_description
1 polymer ?
#
loop_
_entity_poly.entity_id
_entity_poly.type
_entity_poly.pdbx_seq_one_letter_code
_entity_poly.pdbx_strand_id
1 'polypeptide(L)'
;MPFKAIVMVWLTLALVGCFGSPPVVQAAGDPGKGEALYEKHCMACHGAQGKGDGPTGKMLKPPPADFTSDASKKKPERELLLTIQNGRTGTAMPAWKTQLSEAEITDVLSYVASFRK
;
A
#
# COMPACT_ATOMS: atom_id res chain seq x y z
N MET A 1 -36.25 44.94 -56.02
CA MET A 1 -36.58 44.00 -54.94
C MET A 1 -35.29 43.63 -54.25
N PRO A 2 -35.03 44.08 -53.05
CA PRO A 2 -33.81 43.70 -52.37
C PRO A 2 -34.00 42.36 -51.69
N PHE A 3 -33.19 41.39 -52.09
CA PHE A 3 -33.06 40.12 -51.37
C PHE A 3 -32.36 40.35 -50.03
N LYS A 4 -33.10 40.14 -48.96
CA LYS A 4 -32.55 40.14 -47.61
C LYS A 4 -31.79 38.83 -47.40
N ALA A 5 -30.48 38.89 -47.46
CA ALA A 5 -29.62 37.75 -47.06
C ALA A 5 -29.74 37.54 -45.56
N ILE A 6 -30.36 36.43 -45.17
CA ILE A 6 -30.39 35.98 -43.78
C ILE A 6 -29.05 35.30 -43.51
N VAL A 7 -28.17 36.02 -42.82
CA VAL A 7 -26.93 35.41 -42.31
C VAL A 7 -27.30 34.56 -41.10
N MET A 8 -27.37 33.26 -41.31
CA MET A 8 -27.44 32.31 -40.21
C MET A 8 -26.07 32.20 -39.53
N VAL A 9 -25.97 32.88 -38.40
CA VAL A 9 -24.82 32.70 -37.52
C VAL A 9 -24.99 31.37 -36.81
N TRP A 10 -24.22 30.36 -37.23
CA TRP A 10 -24.10 29.11 -36.52
C TRP A 10 -23.24 29.34 -35.30
N LEU A 11 -23.89 29.45 -34.13
CA LEU A 11 -23.20 29.45 -32.84
C LEU A 11 -22.75 28.02 -32.56
N THR A 12 -21.49 27.69 -32.90
CA THR A 12 -20.90 26.46 -32.51
C THR A 12 -20.58 26.52 -31.02
N LEU A 13 -21.45 25.91 -30.22
CA LEU A 13 -21.21 25.68 -28.79
C LEU A 13 -20.10 24.67 -28.65
N ALA A 14 -18.85 25.14 -28.43
CA ALA A 14 -17.75 24.28 -28.09
C ALA A 14 -18.00 23.73 -26.69
N LEU A 15 -18.47 22.50 -26.61
CA LEU A 15 -18.48 21.72 -25.37
C LEU A 15 -17.03 21.41 -25.00
N VAL A 16 -16.45 22.23 -24.14
CA VAL A 16 -15.20 21.91 -23.46
C VAL A 16 -15.51 20.76 -22.49
N GLY A 17 -15.34 19.55 -22.98
CA GLY A 17 -15.39 18.36 -22.12
C GLY A 17 -14.25 18.44 -21.12
N CYS A 18 -14.57 18.68 -19.85
CA CYS A 18 -13.66 18.42 -18.75
C CYS A 18 -13.36 16.92 -18.74
N PHE A 19 -12.31 16.51 -19.45
CA PHE A 19 -11.69 15.21 -19.21
C PHE A 19 -11.01 15.28 -17.84
N GLY A 20 -11.78 15.08 -16.78
CA GLY A 20 -11.21 14.78 -15.48
C GLY A 20 -10.40 13.52 -15.63
N SER A 21 -9.08 13.61 -15.39
CA SER A 21 -8.24 12.41 -15.30
C SER A 21 -8.85 11.48 -14.27
N PRO A 22 -9.04 10.18 -14.58
CA PRO A 22 -9.53 9.25 -13.58
C PRO A 22 -8.59 9.28 -12.37
N PRO A 23 -9.12 9.14 -11.15
CA PRO A 23 -8.27 9.04 -9.97
C PRO A 23 -7.29 7.90 -10.21
N VAL A 24 -6.00 8.19 -10.05
CA VAL A 24 -4.98 7.14 -10.07
C VAL A 24 -5.25 6.28 -8.85
N VAL A 25 -5.97 5.19 -9.04
CA VAL A 25 -6.07 4.14 -8.04
C VAL A 25 -4.69 3.54 -7.95
N GLN A 26 -3.98 3.85 -6.88
CA GLN A 26 -2.70 3.24 -6.60
C GLN A 26 -2.94 1.74 -6.53
N ALA A 27 -2.39 0.99 -7.48
CA ALA A 27 -2.58 -0.46 -7.53
C ALA A 27 -2.11 -1.05 -6.19
N ALA A 28 -2.93 -1.91 -5.57
CA ALA A 28 -2.51 -2.71 -4.44
C ALA A 28 -1.26 -3.50 -4.83
N GLY A 29 -0.35 -3.74 -3.88
CA GLY A 29 0.84 -4.55 -4.12
C GLY A 29 0.48 -5.98 -4.51
N ASP A 30 1.44 -6.68 -5.09
CA ASP A 30 1.32 -8.09 -5.46
C ASP A 30 1.59 -8.97 -4.22
N PRO A 31 0.59 -9.68 -3.67
CA PRO A 31 0.77 -10.49 -2.48
C PRO A 31 1.67 -11.71 -2.72
N GLY A 32 1.75 -12.23 -3.95
CA GLY A 32 2.65 -13.33 -4.28
C GLY A 32 4.12 -12.93 -4.25
N LYS A 33 4.44 -11.75 -4.77
CA LYS A 33 5.78 -11.16 -4.61
C LYS A 33 6.05 -10.80 -3.16
N GLY A 34 5.04 -10.29 -2.47
CA GLY A 34 5.10 -9.96 -1.05
C GLY A 34 5.38 -11.18 -0.18
N GLU A 35 4.82 -12.33 -0.50
CA GLU A 35 5.09 -13.59 0.20
C GLU A 35 6.56 -13.95 0.14
N ALA A 36 7.16 -13.96 -1.05
CA ALA A 36 8.58 -14.28 -1.21
C ALA A 36 9.50 -13.32 -0.44
N LEU A 37 9.17 -12.03 -0.45
CA LEU A 37 9.91 -11.02 0.33
C LEU A 37 9.72 -11.20 1.84
N TYR A 38 8.50 -11.53 2.27
CA TYR A 38 8.18 -11.80 3.66
C TYR A 38 8.95 -13.01 4.20
N GLU A 39 8.95 -14.11 3.46
CA GLU A 39 9.71 -15.31 3.84
C GLU A 39 11.20 -15.01 4.01
N LYS A 40 11.74 -14.20 3.11
CA LYS A 40 13.17 -13.86 3.12
C LYS A 40 13.55 -12.91 4.25
N HIS A 41 12.73 -11.92 4.56
CA HIS A 41 13.11 -10.77 5.38
C HIS A 41 12.32 -10.60 6.69
N CYS A 42 11.15 -11.18 6.79
CA CYS A 42 10.21 -10.89 7.87
C CYS A 42 9.87 -12.12 8.72
N MET A 43 9.80 -13.29 8.10
CA MET A 43 9.31 -14.52 8.73
C MET A 43 10.13 -14.96 9.95
N ALA A 44 11.44 -14.75 9.95
CA ALA A 44 12.29 -15.15 11.07
C ALA A 44 11.87 -14.52 12.41
N CYS A 45 11.33 -13.32 12.36
CA CYS A 45 10.80 -12.60 13.53
C CYS A 45 9.27 -12.70 13.62
N HIS A 46 8.56 -12.41 12.54
CA HIS A 46 7.10 -12.31 12.54
C HIS A 46 6.37 -13.65 12.44
N GLY A 47 7.08 -14.73 12.10
CA GLY A 47 6.50 -16.06 11.96
C GLY A 47 5.84 -16.33 10.62
N ALA A 48 5.70 -17.61 10.26
CA ALA A 48 5.12 -18.04 8.99
C ALA A 48 3.65 -17.61 8.81
N GLN A 49 2.93 -17.43 9.91
CA GLN A 49 1.53 -17.03 9.95
C GLN A 49 1.32 -15.61 10.50
N GLY A 50 2.38 -14.83 10.62
CA GLY A 50 2.32 -13.45 11.08
C GLY A 50 1.98 -13.25 12.55
N LYS A 51 2.17 -14.26 13.39
CA LYS A 51 1.83 -14.23 14.83
C LYS A 51 2.91 -13.67 15.74
N GLY A 52 4.03 -13.21 15.19
CA GLY A 52 5.15 -12.71 15.98
C GLY A 52 5.97 -13.82 16.66
N ASP A 53 5.76 -15.05 16.29
CA ASP A 53 6.30 -16.27 16.90
C ASP A 53 7.42 -16.92 16.08
N GLY A 54 8.08 -16.17 15.21
CA GLY A 54 9.25 -16.64 14.49
C GLY A 54 10.38 -17.02 15.45
N PRO A 55 11.32 -17.89 15.02
CA PRO A 55 12.42 -18.37 15.88
C PRO A 55 13.21 -17.23 16.52
N THR A 56 13.53 -16.19 15.74
CA THR A 56 14.22 -14.99 16.24
C THR A 56 13.27 -14.12 17.06
N GLY A 57 12.00 -14.00 16.63
CA GLY A 57 11.00 -13.20 17.30
C GLY A 57 10.75 -13.57 18.74
N LYS A 58 10.80 -14.85 19.07
CA LYS A 58 10.60 -15.36 20.43
C LYS A 58 11.68 -14.87 21.41
N MET A 59 12.82 -14.47 20.92
CA MET A 59 13.94 -13.99 21.74
C MET A 59 13.95 -12.46 21.88
N LEU A 60 13.11 -11.74 21.12
CA LEU A 60 13.11 -10.30 21.09
C LEU A 60 12.26 -9.70 22.20
N LYS A 61 12.71 -8.56 22.71
CA LYS A 61 11.97 -7.71 23.67
C LYS A 61 12.08 -6.24 23.25
N PRO A 62 10.97 -5.61 22.87
CA PRO A 62 9.62 -6.16 22.80
C PRO A 62 9.49 -7.21 21.69
N PRO A 63 8.51 -8.13 21.80
CA PRO A 63 8.27 -9.15 20.76
C PRO A 63 7.71 -8.49 19.50
N PRO A 64 7.88 -9.13 18.30
CA PRO A 64 7.25 -8.68 17.07
C PRO A 64 5.71 -8.66 17.20
N ALA A 65 5.09 -7.78 16.42
CA ALA A 65 3.64 -7.71 16.38
C ALA A 65 3.02 -9.03 15.88
N ASP A 66 1.90 -9.40 16.50
CA ASP A 66 1.00 -10.42 16.01
C ASP A 66 -0.02 -9.77 15.07
N PHE A 67 0.11 -10.01 13.77
CA PHE A 67 -0.79 -9.43 12.76
C PHE A 67 -2.20 -9.99 12.82
N THR A 68 -2.40 -11.16 13.42
CA THR A 68 -3.72 -11.80 13.57
C THR A 68 -4.51 -11.26 14.74
N SER A 69 -3.89 -10.45 15.61
CA SER A 69 -4.53 -9.88 16.79
C SER A 69 -5.56 -8.80 16.43
N ASP A 70 -6.55 -8.63 17.29
CA ASP A 70 -7.54 -7.54 17.15
C ASP A 70 -6.89 -6.16 17.19
N ALA A 71 -5.85 -5.99 17.99
CA ALA A 71 -5.08 -4.75 18.05
C ALA A 71 -4.44 -4.43 16.70
N SER A 72 -3.88 -5.43 16.02
CA SER A 72 -3.31 -5.25 14.69
C SER A 72 -4.38 -4.95 13.65
N LYS A 73 -5.50 -5.67 13.68
CA LYS A 73 -6.61 -5.50 12.72
C LYS A 73 -7.21 -4.09 12.75
N LYS A 74 -7.19 -3.44 13.91
CA LYS A 74 -7.70 -2.07 14.08
C LYS A 74 -6.75 -0.99 13.55
N LYS A 75 -5.48 -1.30 13.34
CA LYS A 75 -4.52 -0.31 12.82
C LYS A 75 -4.75 -0.04 11.35
N PRO A 76 -4.69 1.24 10.92
CA PRO A 76 -4.72 1.56 9.50
C PRO A 76 -3.54 0.94 8.76
N GLU A 77 -3.75 0.48 7.53
CA GLU A 77 -2.65 -0.04 6.69
C GLU A 77 -1.49 0.95 6.54
N ARG A 78 -1.80 2.23 6.49
CA ARG A 78 -0.78 3.29 6.44
C ARG A 78 0.18 3.23 7.63
N GLU A 79 -0.30 2.87 8.82
CA GLU A 79 0.58 2.75 10.00
C GLU A 79 1.55 1.58 9.82
N LEU A 80 1.08 0.46 9.27
CA LEU A 80 1.94 -0.68 8.96
C LEU A 80 2.96 -0.32 7.88
N LEU A 81 2.53 0.38 6.84
CA LEU A 81 3.41 0.86 5.78
C LEU A 81 4.56 1.69 6.34
N LEU A 82 4.25 2.67 7.17
CA LEU A 82 5.24 3.54 7.80
C LEU A 82 6.19 2.76 8.72
N THR A 83 5.67 1.75 9.43
CA THR A 83 6.50 0.89 10.29
C THR A 83 7.47 0.05 9.47
N ILE A 84 7.04 -0.50 8.35
CA ILE A 84 7.93 -1.26 7.45
C ILE A 84 8.98 -0.32 6.86
N GLN A 85 8.59 0.85 6.38
CA GLN A 85 9.50 1.81 5.77
C GLN A 85 10.56 2.31 6.73
N ASN A 86 10.16 2.71 7.93
CA ASN A 86 11.00 3.46 8.87
C ASN A 86 11.49 2.63 10.06
N GLY A 87 11.02 1.40 10.21
CA GLY A 87 11.29 0.59 11.39
C GLY A 87 10.63 1.13 12.65
N ARG A 88 10.98 0.57 13.78
CA ARG A 88 10.58 1.04 15.11
C ARG A 88 11.80 1.32 15.95
N THR A 89 12.01 2.59 16.31
CA THR A 89 13.10 3.02 17.18
C THR A 89 13.01 2.28 18.52
N GLY A 90 14.17 1.82 19.01
CA GLY A 90 14.26 1.08 20.28
C GLY A 90 13.82 -0.40 20.20
N THR A 91 13.58 -0.91 19.00
CA THR A 91 13.26 -2.31 18.74
C THR A 91 14.19 -2.89 17.68
N ALA A 92 14.12 -4.23 17.48
CA ALA A 92 14.88 -4.92 16.44
C ALA A 92 14.31 -4.70 15.02
N MET A 93 13.15 -4.06 14.86
CA MET A 93 12.54 -3.82 13.56
C MET A 93 13.31 -2.74 12.79
N PRO A 94 14.03 -3.10 11.70
CA PRO A 94 14.81 -2.15 10.94
C PRO A 94 13.95 -1.33 9.97
N ALA A 95 14.52 -0.24 9.44
CA ALA A 95 13.92 0.53 8.37
C ALA A 95 14.15 -0.15 7.02
N TRP A 96 13.15 -0.77 6.46
CA TRP A 96 13.27 -1.53 5.23
C TRP A 96 13.41 -0.68 3.97
N LYS A 97 13.06 0.61 4.02
CA LYS A 97 13.25 1.53 2.88
C LYS A 97 14.71 1.65 2.42
N THR A 98 15.67 1.26 3.24
CA THR A 98 17.08 1.24 2.89
C THR A 98 17.50 0.02 2.08
N GLN A 99 16.67 -1.03 2.05
CA GLN A 99 16.96 -2.31 1.43
C GLN A 99 15.93 -2.73 0.37
N LEU A 100 14.70 -2.28 0.50
CA LEU A 100 13.58 -2.60 -0.39
C LEU A 100 13.09 -1.33 -1.08
N SER A 101 12.67 -1.47 -2.35
CA SER A 101 11.99 -0.40 -3.07
C SER A 101 10.59 -0.14 -2.51
N GLU A 102 9.98 0.99 -2.84
CA GLU A 102 8.60 1.29 -2.46
C GLU A 102 7.62 0.25 -3.00
N ALA A 103 7.84 -0.23 -4.23
CA ALA A 103 7.01 -1.29 -4.82
C ALA A 103 7.14 -2.60 -4.04
N GLU A 104 8.34 -3.02 -3.67
CA GLU A 104 8.58 -4.21 -2.86
C GLU A 104 7.96 -4.09 -1.46
N ILE A 105 8.05 -2.93 -0.83
CA ILE A 105 7.39 -2.68 0.47
C ILE A 105 5.87 -2.76 0.33
N THR A 106 5.31 -2.22 -0.75
CA THR A 106 3.87 -2.32 -1.04
C THR A 106 3.44 -3.79 -1.26
N ASP A 107 4.26 -4.58 -1.95
CA ASP A 107 4.03 -6.02 -2.13
C ASP A 107 4.02 -6.76 -0.79
N VAL A 108 5.02 -6.52 0.06
CA VAL A 108 5.08 -7.09 1.42
C VAL A 108 3.87 -6.70 2.25
N LEU A 109 3.48 -5.43 2.22
CA LEU A 109 2.30 -4.95 2.94
C LEU A 109 1.03 -5.68 2.49
N SER A 110 0.87 -5.93 1.19
CA SER A 110 -0.26 -6.68 0.65
C SER A 110 -0.32 -8.11 1.20
N TYR A 111 0.84 -8.76 1.36
CA TYR A 111 0.91 -10.09 1.96
C TYR A 111 0.60 -10.05 3.47
N VAL A 112 1.20 -9.11 4.21
CA VAL A 112 0.92 -8.90 5.64
C VAL A 112 -0.56 -8.62 5.89
N ALA A 113 -1.21 -7.84 5.02
CA ALA A 113 -2.65 -7.57 5.11
C ALA A 113 -3.49 -8.85 5.06
N SER A 114 -3.02 -9.91 4.42
CA SER A 114 -3.72 -11.19 4.34
C SER A 114 -3.86 -11.88 5.71
N PHE A 115 -2.94 -11.65 6.64
CA PHE A 115 -3.02 -12.18 8.00
C PHE A 115 -4.06 -11.45 8.88
N ARG A 116 -4.52 -10.30 8.43
CA ARG A 116 -5.39 -9.39 9.20
C ARG A 116 -6.87 -9.51 8.85
N LYS A 117 -7.22 -10.50 8.05
CA LYS A 117 -8.61 -10.78 7.64
C LYS A 117 -9.39 -11.54 8.72
#